data_4a7c226ae25423470b7693a35b8e2c67
#
_entry.id   4a7c226ae25423470b7693a35b8e2c67
#
_cell.length_a   1.000
_cell.length_b   1.000
_cell.length_c   1.000
_cell.angle_alpha   90.00
_cell.angle_beta   90.00
_cell.angle_gamma   90.00
#
_symmetry.space_group_name_H-M   'P 1'
#
loop_
_entity.id
_entity.type
_entity.pdbx_description
1 polymer ?
#
loop_
_entity_poly.entity_id
_entity_poly.type
_entity_poly.pdbx_seq_one_letter_code
_entity_poly.pdbx_strand_id
1 'polypeptide(L)'
;NMDAVRLMGEIILDTAAKTADNECLGCAKLVVFTNAPDDNPFMAGAFHGVTMPDAVINVGVSGPGVVRYALSKIHGADFETLCETVKTTACKITRVGQLVAREASRMLDVPFGIVDLSLAPTPAVGDSVADILCEMGLEYAGAPGTTAALALLNDQVKKGGVMASSY
;
A
#
# COMPACT_ATOMS: atom_id res chain seq x y z
N ASN A 1 -14.77 -7.23 -15.46
CA ASN A 1 -15.31 -8.56 -15.68
C ASN A 1 -14.96 -9.47 -14.50
N MET A 2 -16.00 -10.04 -13.83
CA MET A 2 -15.79 -10.89 -12.63
C MET A 2 -15.11 -12.23 -12.96
N ASP A 3 -15.25 -12.75 -14.18
CA ASP A 3 -14.52 -13.94 -14.59
C ASP A 3 -13.01 -13.70 -14.66
N ALA A 4 -12.60 -12.52 -15.12
CA ALA A 4 -11.18 -12.14 -15.11
C ALA A 4 -10.63 -12.00 -13.68
N VAL A 5 -11.43 -11.46 -12.75
CA VAL A 5 -11.05 -11.35 -11.32
C VAL A 5 -10.87 -12.75 -10.72
N ARG A 6 -11.80 -13.68 -10.99
CA ARG A 6 -11.72 -15.06 -10.52
C ARG A 6 -10.47 -15.76 -11.08
N LEU A 7 -10.26 -15.67 -12.39
CA LEU A 7 -9.10 -16.27 -13.05
C LEU A 7 -7.77 -15.70 -12.50
N MET A 8 -7.72 -14.40 -12.25
CA MET A 8 -6.54 -13.78 -11.65
C MET A 8 -6.29 -14.29 -10.24
N GLY A 9 -7.34 -14.49 -9.44
CA GLY A 9 -7.21 -15.11 -8.11
C GLY A 9 -6.63 -16.53 -8.20
N GLU A 10 -7.08 -17.34 -9.13
CA GLU A 10 -6.55 -18.68 -9.39
C GLU A 10 -5.07 -18.65 -9.81
N ILE A 11 -4.68 -17.70 -10.66
CA ILE A 11 -3.28 -17.50 -11.08
C ILE A 11 -2.40 -17.11 -9.89
N ILE A 12 -2.86 -16.20 -9.04
CA ILE A 12 -2.12 -15.78 -7.84
C ILE A 12 -1.90 -16.95 -6.90
N LEU A 13 -2.94 -17.75 -6.62
CA LEU A 13 -2.84 -18.92 -5.77
C LEU A 13 -1.89 -19.99 -6.33
N ASP A 14 -1.96 -20.27 -7.64
CA ASP A 14 -1.07 -21.21 -8.31
C ASP A 14 0.39 -20.71 -8.28
N THR A 15 0.59 -19.42 -8.49
CA THR A 15 1.91 -18.79 -8.41
C THR A 15 2.48 -18.88 -7.00
N ALA A 16 1.68 -18.62 -5.98
CA ALA A 16 2.08 -18.76 -4.58
C ALA A 16 2.48 -20.20 -4.27
N ALA A 17 1.66 -21.17 -4.64
CA ALA A 17 1.92 -22.59 -4.41
C ALA A 17 3.22 -23.07 -5.11
N LYS A 18 3.44 -22.64 -6.36
CA LYS A 18 4.64 -23.02 -7.14
C LYS A 18 5.93 -22.38 -6.66
N THR A 19 5.85 -21.31 -5.89
CA THR A 19 7.01 -20.57 -5.39
C THR A 19 7.10 -20.56 -3.87
N ALA A 20 6.31 -21.41 -3.21
CA ALA A 20 6.24 -21.49 -1.74
C ALA A 20 7.63 -21.76 -1.12
N ASP A 21 8.43 -22.65 -1.73
CA ASP A 21 9.77 -23.00 -1.27
C ASP A 21 10.78 -21.84 -1.40
N ASN A 22 10.42 -20.77 -2.10
CA ASN A 22 11.23 -19.59 -2.30
C ASN A 22 10.46 -18.32 -1.85
N GLU A 23 9.90 -18.37 -0.65
CA GLU A 23 9.20 -17.24 0.01
C GLU A 23 8.11 -16.60 -0.86
N CYS A 24 7.46 -17.37 -1.72
CA CYS A 24 6.44 -16.89 -2.67
C CYS A 24 6.96 -15.79 -3.62
N LEU A 25 8.23 -15.81 -3.99
CA LEU A 25 8.87 -14.78 -4.83
C LEU A 25 8.13 -14.55 -6.16
N GLY A 26 7.45 -15.57 -6.69
CA GLY A 26 6.62 -15.41 -7.88
C GLY A 26 5.50 -14.38 -7.71
N CYS A 27 4.88 -14.33 -6.53
CA CYS A 27 3.86 -13.33 -6.21
C CYS A 27 4.46 -11.93 -6.08
N ALA A 28 5.67 -11.80 -5.55
CA ALA A 28 6.36 -10.51 -5.47
C ALA A 28 6.72 -9.92 -6.86
N LYS A 29 6.75 -10.78 -7.89
CA LYS A 29 7.01 -10.38 -9.28
C LYS A 29 5.73 -10.24 -10.13
N LEU A 30 4.57 -10.56 -9.58
CA LEU A 30 3.28 -10.46 -10.26
C LEU A 30 2.52 -9.25 -9.77
N VAL A 31 2.28 -8.30 -10.65
CA VAL A 31 1.51 -7.08 -10.35
C VAL A 31 0.33 -6.98 -11.30
N VAL A 32 -0.83 -6.69 -10.76
CA VAL A 32 -2.06 -6.47 -11.52
C VAL A 32 -2.54 -5.05 -11.30
N PHE A 33 -2.59 -4.27 -12.35
CA PHE A 33 -3.10 -2.89 -12.33
C PHE A 33 -4.45 -2.80 -13.00
N THR A 34 -5.32 -1.97 -12.44
CA THR A 34 -6.58 -1.55 -13.07
C THR A 34 -6.64 -0.03 -13.05
N ASN A 35 -6.98 0.58 -14.19
CA ASN A 35 -7.04 2.04 -14.32
C ASN A 35 -5.73 2.74 -13.90
N ALA A 36 -4.57 2.12 -14.21
CA ALA A 36 -3.27 2.72 -13.91
C ALA A 36 -3.13 4.08 -14.61
N PRO A 37 -2.71 5.15 -13.89
CA PRO A 37 -2.37 6.42 -14.51
C PRO A 37 -1.09 6.32 -15.35
N ASP A 38 -0.86 7.29 -16.23
CA ASP A 38 0.33 7.32 -17.08
C ASP A 38 1.63 7.42 -16.26
N ASP A 39 1.58 8.15 -15.14
CA ASP A 39 2.69 8.29 -14.20
C ASP A 39 2.32 7.59 -12.88
N ASN A 40 3.03 6.55 -12.54
CA ASN A 40 2.80 5.79 -11.33
C ASN A 40 4.13 5.38 -10.71
N PRO A 41 4.48 5.88 -9.52
CA PRO A 41 5.74 5.55 -8.84
C PRO A 41 5.65 4.28 -8.00
N PHE A 42 4.69 3.42 -8.24
CA PHE A 42 4.47 2.21 -7.45
C PHE A 42 5.73 1.33 -7.42
N MET A 43 6.14 0.88 -6.25
CA MET A 43 7.44 0.18 -6.06
C MET A 43 7.59 -1.08 -6.91
N ALA A 44 6.50 -1.81 -7.14
CA ALA A 44 6.52 -3.06 -7.91
C ALA A 44 6.43 -2.84 -9.43
N GLY A 45 6.04 -1.65 -9.89
CA GLY A 45 5.89 -1.35 -11.31
C GLY A 45 5.66 0.14 -11.53
N ALA A 46 6.75 0.91 -11.58
CA ALA A 46 6.68 2.33 -11.88
C ALA A 46 6.46 2.56 -13.38
N PHE A 47 5.59 3.50 -13.70
CA PHE A 47 5.37 3.99 -15.06
C PHE A 47 5.84 5.44 -15.14
N HIS A 48 6.53 5.79 -16.23
CA HIS A 48 6.97 7.13 -16.52
C HIS A 48 6.26 7.62 -17.80
N GLY A 49 5.42 8.64 -17.67
CA GLY A 49 4.66 9.20 -18.78
C GLY A 49 5.46 10.17 -19.64
N VAL A 50 4.91 10.48 -20.80
CA VAL A 50 5.55 11.39 -21.78
C VAL A 50 5.50 12.86 -21.34
N THR A 51 4.72 13.20 -20.35
CA THR A 51 4.53 14.56 -19.83
C THR A 51 5.52 14.91 -18.71
N MET A 52 6.22 13.93 -18.18
CA MET A 52 7.18 14.12 -17.10
C MET A 52 8.53 14.61 -17.62
N PRO A 53 9.34 15.32 -16.81
CA PRO A 53 10.70 15.65 -17.16
C PRO A 53 11.54 14.39 -17.37
N ASP A 54 12.70 14.51 -18.02
CA ASP A 54 13.61 13.37 -18.32
C ASP A 54 14.02 12.56 -17.07
N ALA A 55 14.01 13.20 -15.90
CA ALA A 55 14.24 12.57 -14.61
C ALA A 55 13.33 13.17 -13.55
N VAL A 56 12.78 12.34 -12.67
CA VAL A 56 11.95 12.75 -11.54
C VAL A 56 12.20 11.83 -10.34
N ILE A 57 12.17 12.39 -9.13
CA ILE A 57 12.26 11.62 -7.90
C ILE A 57 10.86 11.40 -7.35
N ASN A 58 10.45 10.15 -7.22
CA ASN A 58 9.25 9.75 -6.52
C ASN A 58 9.62 8.90 -5.30
N VAL A 59 8.81 8.97 -4.25
CA VAL A 59 9.02 8.18 -3.04
C VAL A 59 7.82 7.26 -2.84
N GLY A 60 8.06 5.95 -2.89
CA GLY A 60 7.11 4.93 -2.46
C GLY A 60 7.37 4.53 -1.02
N VAL A 61 6.34 4.43 -0.21
CA VAL A 61 6.45 4.00 1.18
C VAL A 61 5.71 2.68 1.37
N SER A 62 6.41 1.65 1.84
CA SER A 62 5.76 0.43 2.29
C SER A 62 5.05 0.71 3.61
N GLY A 63 3.73 0.77 3.56
CA GLY A 63 2.90 1.20 4.67
C GLY A 63 2.30 0.11 5.55
N PRO A 64 2.06 -1.15 5.07
CA PRO A 64 1.26 -2.12 5.81
C PRO A 64 1.79 -2.42 7.19
N GLY A 65 3.08 -2.71 7.34
CA GLY A 65 3.70 -3.01 8.63
C GLY A 65 3.60 -1.88 9.64
N VAL A 66 3.69 -0.62 9.19
CA VAL A 66 3.57 0.56 10.08
C VAL A 66 2.13 0.73 10.57
N VAL A 67 1.15 0.59 9.69
CA VAL A 67 -0.28 0.67 10.03
C VAL A 67 -0.66 -0.48 10.97
N ARG A 68 -0.26 -1.71 10.63
CA ARG A 68 -0.46 -2.88 11.49
C ARG A 68 0.10 -2.65 12.89
N TYR A 69 1.35 -2.21 12.99
CA TYR A 69 1.99 -1.93 14.28
C TYR A 69 1.24 -0.87 15.09
N ALA A 70 0.77 0.19 14.44
CA ALA A 70 -0.01 1.22 15.12
C ALA A 70 -1.32 0.65 15.69
N LEU A 71 -2.04 -0.17 14.91
CA LEU A 71 -3.29 -0.80 15.33
C LEU A 71 -3.08 -1.82 16.44
N SER A 72 -1.98 -2.59 16.42
CA SER A 72 -1.67 -3.56 17.48
C SER A 72 -1.48 -2.94 18.87
N LYS A 73 -1.31 -1.63 18.96
CA LYS A 73 -1.21 -0.91 20.25
C LYS A 73 -2.55 -0.53 20.84
N ILE A 74 -3.63 -0.63 20.07
CA ILE A 74 -4.97 -0.19 20.46
C ILE A 74 -6.01 -1.32 20.39
N HIS A 75 -5.58 -2.56 20.62
CA HIS A 75 -6.50 -3.71 20.62
C HIS A 75 -7.74 -3.45 21.48
N GLY A 76 -8.93 -3.72 20.92
CA GLY A 76 -10.20 -3.53 21.61
C GLY A 76 -10.65 -2.07 21.73
N ALA A 77 -9.96 -1.14 21.07
CA ALA A 77 -10.40 0.25 20.99
C ALA A 77 -11.71 0.39 20.23
N ASP A 78 -12.40 1.50 20.45
CA ASP A 78 -13.60 1.84 19.72
C ASP A 78 -13.30 2.20 18.25
N PHE A 79 -14.35 2.26 17.46
CA PHE A 79 -14.29 2.53 16.04
C PHE A 79 -13.65 3.88 15.68
N GLU A 80 -13.92 4.92 16.47
CA GLU A 80 -13.38 6.26 16.26
C GLU A 80 -11.86 6.28 16.47
N THR A 81 -11.38 5.66 17.55
CA THR A 81 -9.96 5.50 17.87
C THR A 81 -9.23 4.72 16.78
N LEU A 82 -9.86 3.66 16.23
CA LEU A 82 -9.30 2.89 15.13
C LEU A 82 -9.13 3.78 13.87
N CYS A 83 -10.17 4.50 13.48
CA CYS A 83 -10.14 5.40 12.33
C CYS A 83 -9.07 6.49 12.47
N GLU A 84 -9.00 7.15 13.61
CA GLU A 84 -8.02 8.21 13.86
C GLU A 84 -6.59 7.65 13.90
N THR A 85 -6.37 6.43 14.37
CA THR A 85 -5.07 5.79 14.38
C THR A 85 -4.57 5.52 12.96
N VAL A 86 -5.42 4.97 12.08
CA VAL A 86 -5.06 4.75 10.67
C VAL A 86 -4.75 6.07 9.98
N LYS A 87 -5.65 7.04 10.09
CA LYS A 87 -5.51 8.37 9.49
C LYS A 87 -4.24 9.10 9.94
N THR A 88 -3.99 9.12 11.25
CA THR A 88 -2.81 9.78 11.81
C THR A 88 -1.51 9.08 11.39
N THR A 89 -1.53 7.75 11.32
CA THR A 89 -0.40 6.95 10.84
C THR A 89 -0.09 7.25 9.37
N ALA A 90 -1.10 7.25 8.52
CA ALA A 90 -0.97 7.62 7.11
C ALA A 90 -0.38 9.03 6.93
N CYS A 91 -0.86 10.00 7.71
CA CYS A 91 -0.32 11.36 7.69
C CYS A 91 1.16 11.42 8.08
N LYS A 92 1.58 10.68 9.11
CA LYS A 92 2.98 10.61 9.53
C LYS A 92 3.88 10.00 8.43
N ILE A 93 3.43 8.90 7.83
CA ILE A 93 4.17 8.20 6.77
C ILE A 93 4.38 9.13 5.58
N THR A 94 3.33 9.75 5.07
CA THR A 94 3.43 10.65 3.90
C THR A 94 4.28 11.87 4.17
N ARG A 95 4.21 12.42 5.39
CA ARG A 95 5.05 13.54 5.78
C ARG A 95 6.53 13.18 5.78
N VAL A 96 6.90 12.02 6.29
CA VAL A 96 8.29 11.53 6.25
C VAL A 96 8.73 11.32 4.80
N GLY A 97 7.91 10.66 3.99
CA GLY A 97 8.17 10.47 2.55
C GLY A 97 8.44 11.79 1.82
N GLN A 98 7.62 12.80 2.08
CA GLN A 98 7.79 14.13 1.49
C GLN A 98 9.09 14.83 1.93
N LEU A 99 9.47 14.71 3.20
CA LEU A 99 10.73 15.29 3.70
C LEU A 99 11.94 14.63 3.03
N VAL A 100 11.94 13.31 2.94
CA VAL A 100 13.01 12.55 2.25
C VAL A 100 13.08 12.92 0.76
N ALA A 101 11.94 12.98 0.08
CA ALA A 101 11.87 13.33 -1.32
C ALA A 101 12.42 14.73 -1.61
N ARG A 102 12.07 15.71 -0.81
CA ARG A 102 12.55 17.08 -0.96
C ARG A 102 14.07 17.19 -0.75
N GLU A 103 14.60 16.48 0.24
CA GLU A 103 16.04 16.48 0.47
C GLU A 103 16.80 15.77 -0.65
N ALA A 104 16.30 14.63 -1.13
CA ALA A 104 16.88 13.93 -2.28
C ALA A 104 16.86 14.80 -3.55
N SER A 105 15.74 15.48 -3.80
CA SER A 105 15.58 16.43 -4.91
C SER A 105 16.62 17.56 -4.83
N ARG A 106 16.82 18.13 -3.65
CA ARG A 106 17.81 19.17 -3.43
C ARG A 106 19.26 18.70 -3.64
N MET A 107 19.56 17.46 -3.18
CA MET A 107 20.92 16.90 -3.29
C MET A 107 21.29 16.51 -4.71
N LEU A 108 20.33 16.04 -5.49
CA LEU A 108 20.56 15.51 -6.83
C LEU A 108 20.23 16.51 -7.95
N ASP A 109 19.66 17.64 -7.61
CA ASP A 109 19.16 18.65 -8.56
C ASP A 109 18.17 18.02 -9.58
N VAL A 110 17.31 17.15 -9.08
CA VAL A 110 16.26 16.48 -9.88
C VAL A 110 14.88 16.84 -9.30
N PRO A 111 13.90 17.20 -10.11
CA PRO A 111 12.57 17.56 -9.62
C PRO A 111 11.94 16.47 -8.74
N PHE A 112 11.27 16.89 -7.67
CA PHE A 112 10.42 16.01 -6.88
C PHE A 112 9.05 15.90 -7.56
N GLY A 113 8.58 14.68 -7.75
CA GLY A 113 7.27 14.33 -8.26
C GLY A 113 6.26 14.08 -7.16
N ILE A 114 6.03 12.82 -6.82
CA ILE A 114 4.97 12.43 -5.89
C ILE A 114 5.47 11.51 -4.76
N VAL A 115 4.66 11.45 -3.71
CA VAL A 115 4.73 10.41 -2.67
C VAL A 115 3.61 9.42 -2.90
N ASP A 116 3.94 8.16 -3.02
CA ASP A 116 2.98 7.05 -3.06
C ASP A 116 2.81 6.44 -1.67
N LEU A 117 1.58 6.36 -1.20
CA LEU A 117 1.19 5.73 0.07
C LEU A 117 0.38 4.45 -0.18
N SER A 118 0.50 3.82 -1.30
CA SER A 118 -0.13 2.53 -1.52
C SER A 118 0.29 1.57 -0.41
N LEU A 119 -0.67 0.89 0.21
CA LEU A 119 -0.39 -0.16 1.19
C LEU A 119 0.07 -1.42 0.45
N ALA A 120 1.13 -1.27 -0.36
CA ALA A 120 1.72 -2.36 -1.11
C ALA A 120 2.49 -3.28 -0.16
N PRO A 121 2.07 -4.55 -0.03
CA PRO A 121 2.73 -5.50 0.87
C PRO A 121 4.07 -5.95 0.29
N THR A 122 4.95 -6.38 1.19
CA THR A 122 6.17 -7.12 0.84
C THR A 122 6.08 -8.54 1.39
N PRO A 123 6.96 -9.47 0.98
CA PRO A 123 7.01 -10.82 1.57
C PRO A 123 7.47 -10.84 3.03
N ALA A 124 7.90 -9.72 3.59
CA ALA A 124 8.35 -9.64 4.97
C ALA A 124 7.21 -9.95 5.94
N VAL A 125 7.52 -10.69 7.00
CA VAL A 125 6.56 -11.03 8.05
C VAL A 125 6.03 -9.75 8.70
N GLY A 126 4.71 -9.62 8.73
CA GLY A 126 4.05 -8.45 9.32
C GLY A 126 3.81 -7.29 8.36
N ASP A 127 4.21 -7.40 7.09
CA ASP A 127 3.97 -6.39 6.07
C ASP A 127 2.85 -6.84 5.11
N SER A 128 1.69 -7.14 5.68
CA SER A 128 0.51 -7.65 4.97
C SER A 128 -0.73 -6.81 5.26
N VAL A 129 -1.51 -6.50 4.21
CA VAL A 129 -2.84 -5.89 4.36
C VAL A 129 -3.80 -6.83 5.07
N ALA A 130 -3.68 -8.14 4.87
CA ALA A 130 -4.50 -9.13 5.59
C ALA A 130 -4.29 -9.03 7.11
N ASP A 131 -3.04 -8.83 7.55
CA ASP A 131 -2.74 -8.63 8.97
C ASP A 131 -3.36 -7.33 9.52
N ILE A 132 -3.38 -6.25 8.72
CA ILE A 132 -4.08 -5.02 9.11
C ILE A 132 -5.55 -5.30 9.37
N LEU A 133 -6.21 -6.03 8.47
CA LEU A 133 -7.63 -6.37 8.60
C LEU A 133 -7.90 -7.21 9.85
N CYS A 134 -6.99 -8.11 10.21
CA CYS A 134 -7.08 -8.87 11.46
C CYS A 134 -6.94 -7.95 12.70
N GLU A 135 -5.99 -7.00 12.68
CA GLU A 135 -5.85 -6.01 13.75
C GLU A 135 -7.08 -5.07 13.86
N MET A 136 -7.82 -4.88 12.76
CA MET A 136 -9.11 -4.17 12.76
C MET A 136 -10.27 -5.00 13.36
N GLY A 137 -10.04 -6.25 13.73
CA GLY A 137 -11.01 -7.11 14.41
C GLY A 137 -11.60 -8.22 13.55
N LEU A 138 -11.11 -8.46 12.35
CA LEU A 138 -11.52 -9.61 11.56
C LEU A 138 -10.79 -10.88 12.04
N GLU A 139 -11.48 -12.01 12.02
CA GLU A 139 -10.91 -13.31 12.35
C GLU A 139 -9.82 -13.71 11.32
N TYR A 140 -10.09 -13.45 10.05
CA TYR A 140 -9.15 -13.63 8.94
C TYR A 140 -9.59 -12.77 7.73
N ALA A 141 -8.67 -12.49 6.84
CA ALA A 141 -9.00 -11.80 5.58
C ALA A 141 -9.85 -12.74 4.70
N GLY A 142 -11.04 -12.28 4.32
CA GLY A 142 -12.07 -13.09 3.65
C GLY A 142 -13.27 -13.41 4.53
N ALA A 143 -13.17 -13.22 5.86
CA ALA A 143 -14.32 -13.34 6.77
C ALA A 143 -15.40 -12.31 6.45
N PRO A 144 -16.66 -12.53 6.89
CA PRO A 144 -17.72 -11.52 6.81
C PRO A 144 -17.25 -10.19 7.40
N GLY A 145 -17.44 -9.10 6.64
CA GLY A 145 -16.97 -7.77 7.04
C GLY A 145 -15.66 -7.33 6.35
N THR A 146 -14.93 -8.21 5.69
CA THR A 146 -13.66 -7.88 5.00
C THR A 146 -13.80 -6.70 4.03
N THR A 147 -14.84 -6.69 3.20
CA THR A 147 -15.06 -5.59 2.24
C THR A 147 -15.31 -4.26 2.94
N ALA A 148 -16.07 -4.26 4.04
CA ALA A 148 -16.34 -3.05 4.82
C ALA A 148 -15.07 -2.55 5.51
N ALA A 149 -14.29 -3.44 6.11
CA ALA A 149 -13.02 -3.10 6.74
C ALA A 149 -12.01 -2.54 5.73
N LEU A 150 -11.92 -3.14 4.54
CA LEU A 150 -11.06 -2.65 3.47
C LEU A 150 -11.50 -1.27 2.96
N ALA A 151 -12.80 -1.05 2.79
CA ALA A 151 -13.33 0.26 2.40
C ALA A 151 -13.01 1.34 3.46
N LEU A 152 -13.16 1.00 4.75
CA LEU A 152 -12.78 1.87 5.84
C LEU A 152 -11.30 2.18 5.86
N LEU A 153 -10.45 1.16 5.74
CA LEU A 153 -9.00 1.32 5.68
C LEU A 153 -8.60 2.30 4.57
N ASN A 154 -9.10 2.09 3.36
CA ASN A 154 -8.83 2.96 2.22
C ASN A 154 -9.31 4.40 2.46
N ASP A 155 -10.50 4.59 3.02
CA ASP A 155 -11.05 5.92 3.34
C ASP A 155 -10.16 6.66 4.35
N GLN A 156 -9.72 5.99 5.41
CA GLN A 156 -8.88 6.61 6.43
C GLN A 156 -7.45 6.89 5.91
N VAL A 157 -6.89 5.99 5.11
CA VAL A 157 -5.59 6.22 4.45
C VAL A 157 -5.65 7.44 3.54
N LYS A 158 -6.70 7.59 2.72
CA LYS A 158 -6.92 8.76 1.87
C LYS A 158 -7.06 10.04 2.69
N LYS A 159 -7.82 10.02 3.78
CA LYS A 159 -7.99 11.17 4.68
C LYS A 159 -6.70 11.58 5.38
N GLY A 160 -5.84 10.62 5.72
CA GLY A 160 -4.55 10.88 6.34
C GLY A 160 -3.46 11.25 5.34
N GLY A 161 -3.49 10.64 4.16
CA GLY A 161 -2.48 10.78 3.12
C GLY A 161 -2.58 12.06 2.29
N VAL A 162 -3.00 13.18 2.87
CA VAL A 162 -3.21 14.45 2.14
C VAL A 162 -2.00 15.00 1.39
N MET A 163 -0.81 14.48 1.69
CA MET A 163 0.44 14.85 1.01
C MET A 163 0.89 13.79 -0.01
N ALA A 164 0.19 12.67 -0.10
CA ALA A 164 0.45 11.66 -1.12
C ALA A 164 -0.35 11.99 -2.38
N SER A 165 0.18 11.61 -3.52
CA SER A 165 -0.48 11.78 -4.82
C SER A 165 -1.06 10.46 -5.33
N SER A 166 -0.68 9.34 -4.71
CA SER A 166 -1.15 7.99 -5.01
C SER A 166 -1.45 7.21 -3.72
N TYR A 167 -2.47 6.34 -3.76
CA TYR A 167 -2.95 5.56 -2.62
C TYR A 167 -3.23 4.11 -3.01
#